data_3d52e3bfcf2c00621776f21a433674e2
#
_entry.id   3d52e3bfcf2c00621776f21a433674e2
#
_cell.length_a   1.000
_cell.length_b   1.000
_cell.length_c   1.000
_cell.angle_alpha   90.00
_cell.angle_beta   90.00
_cell.angle_gamma   90.00
#
_symmetry.space_group_name_H-M   'P 1'
#
loop_
_entity.id
_entity.type
_entity.pdbx_description
1 polymer ?
#
loop_
_entity_poly.entity_id
_entity_poly.type
_entity_poly.pdbx_seq_one_letter_code
_entity_poly.pdbx_strand_id
1 'polypeptide(L)'
;MENKKCILVIMDGWGHGAVKDSDAIQHAQTPFVSSLYAQYPNTTLITCGEQVGLPEGQMGNSEVGHLNLGAGRIVYQELQRINVAIRTGELANNESLQSAIQYAKKNNKKLHLLGLVSDGGVHSHISHLKALTDICQQAGLDQVFIHAFTDGRDTDPKSGLGFIQELESHLKQSVGRIASVTGRYYAMDRDKRWERVKLAYDALTKGVGTPVADAASAISAAYADNITDEFIKPAIITEQEKPIAVIEEGDAVICFNFRTDRCREITEVLTQQDFPEFNMHKLHLEYTTMTEYDNTFKHVHVIFRNDNLTHTLGEVLEQQGKTQIRIAETEKYPHVTFFFSGGREIPFEGERRIMAASPKVATYDLQPEMSAHELTDKIVPEIQAQSADFICLNYANADMVGHTGVWQAAIKAVETVDSCVQQVVTAALENGYTVFLTADHGNADFLKNEDGSPNTAHTLNPVPLFIIDKEWRGQVKAGKLGDIAPTILHFMGIPIPTEMTGDVLVS
;
A
#
# COMPACT_ATOMS: atom_id res chain seq x y z
N MET A 1 7.54 -34.11 -8.06
CA MET A 1 7.25 -33.11 -9.13
C MET A 1 8.56 -32.37 -9.36
N GLU A 2 9.35 -32.71 -10.32
CA GLU A 2 10.68 -32.12 -10.46
C GLU A 2 10.78 -31.44 -11.83
N ASN A 3 11.26 -30.18 -11.82
CA ASN A 3 11.61 -29.38 -13.01
C ASN A 3 10.48 -29.07 -14.00
N LYS A 4 9.26 -28.82 -13.54
CA LYS A 4 8.20 -28.35 -14.44
C LYS A 4 8.42 -26.88 -14.85
N LYS A 5 8.10 -26.56 -16.09
CA LYS A 5 7.95 -25.18 -16.54
C LYS A 5 6.57 -24.67 -16.13
N CYS A 6 6.47 -23.42 -15.71
CA CYS A 6 5.24 -22.87 -15.18
C CYS A 6 4.81 -21.58 -15.89
N ILE A 7 3.50 -21.39 -16.03
CA ILE A 7 2.90 -20.16 -16.52
C ILE A 7 1.92 -19.65 -15.45
N LEU A 8 2.08 -18.40 -15.03
CA LEU A 8 1.08 -17.66 -14.26
C LEU A 8 0.29 -16.77 -15.21
N VAL A 9 -0.99 -17.05 -15.37
CA VAL A 9 -1.93 -16.22 -16.14
C VAL A 9 -2.83 -15.48 -15.17
N ILE A 10 -2.81 -14.16 -15.24
CA ILE A 10 -3.60 -13.26 -14.40
C ILE A 10 -4.71 -12.67 -15.26
N MET A 11 -5.96 -13.01 -14.95
CA MET A 11 -7.15 -12.42 -15.53
C MET A 11 -7.54 -11.22 -14.65
N ASP A 12 -6.91 -10.08 -14.87
CA ASP A 12 -7.04 -8.89 -14.03
C ASP A 12 -8.51 -8.47 -13.84
N GLY A 13 -8.95 -8.30 -12.59
CA GLY A 13 -10.33 -7.95 -12.27
C GLY A 13 -11.36 -9.09 -12.36
N TRP A 14 -10.92 -10.33 -12.52
CA TRP A 14 -11.82 -11.50 -12.61
C TRP A 14 -12.12 -12.09 -11.22
N GLY A 15 -13.08 -11.47 -10.51
CA GLY A 15 -13.53 -11.96 -9.21
C GLY A 15 -14.50 -13.15 -9.29
N HIS A 16 -14.87 -13.65 -8.14
CA HIS A 16 -15.88 -14.70 -7.96
C HIS A 16 -17.07 -14.11 -7.18
N GLY A 17 -18.00 -13.47 -7.92
CA GLY A 17 -19.12 -12.74 -7.37
C GLY A 17 -20.22 -13.65 -6.82
N ALA A 18 -20.86 -13.23 -5.74
CA ALA A 18 -21.99 -13.94 -5.11
C ALA A 18 -23.36 -13.48 -5.66
N VAL A 19 -23.44 -12.28 -6.27
CA VAL A 19 -24.68 -11.66 -6.75
C VAL A 19 -24.76 -11.74 -8.27
N LYS A 20 -25.47 -12.74 -8.76
CA LYS A 20 -25.53 -13.04 -10.20
C LYS A 20 -25.94 -11.85 -11.06
N ASP A 21 -26.95 -11.08 -10.66
CA ASP A 21 -27.47 -9.96 -11.45
C ASP A 21 -26.50 -8.77 -11.58
N SER A 22 -25.49 -8.72 -10.71
CA SER A 22 -24.43 -7.71 -10.72
C SER A 22 -23.11 -8.20 -11.33
N ASP A 23 -23.01 -9.50 -11.65
CA ASP A 23 -21.79 -10.19 -12.06
C ASP A 23 -21.75 -10.36 -13.59
N ALA A 24 -20.93 -9.55 -14.27
CA ALA A 24 -20.75 -9.64 -15.72
C ALA A 24 -20.06 -10.93 -16.15
N ILE A 25 -19.23 -11.54 -15.30
CA ILE A 25 -18.54 -12.79 -15.58
C ILE A 25 -19.53 -13.95 -15.67
N GLN A 26 -20.51 -14.00 -14.74
CA GLN A 26 -21.56 -15.02 -14.78
C GLN A 26 -22.55 -14.84 -15.94
N HIS A 27 -22.65 -13.64 -16.53
CA HIS A 27 -23.49 -13.36 -17.69
C HIS A 27 -22.75 -13.55 -19.02
N ALA A 28 -21.42 -13.53 -19.01
CA ALA A 28 -20.60 -13.72 -20.18
C ALA A 28 -20.57 -15.20 -20.63
N GLN A 29 -20.37 -15.41 -21.90
CA GLN A 29 -20.12 -16.73 -22.49
C GLN A 29 -18.65 -17.11 -22.27
N THR A 30 -18.37 -17.83 -21.19
CA THR A 30 -17.01 -18.28 -20.81
C THR A 30 -16.88 -19.81 -20.81
N PRO A 31 -17.13 -20.47 -21.96
CA PRO A 31 -17.19 -21.93 -22.00
C PRO A 31 -15.89 -22.59 -21.58
N PHE A 32 -14.75 -21.97 -21.87
CA PHE A 32 -13.45 -22.54 -21.52
C PHE A 32 -13.20 -22.46 -20.00
N VAL A 33 -13.18 -21.27 -19.42
CA VAL A 33 -12.94 -21.09 -17.98
C VAL A 33 -14.01 -21.83 -17.17
N SER A 34 -15.27 -21.80 -17.57
CA SER A 34 -16.35 -22.55 -16.92
C SER A 34 -16.09 -24.06 -16.92
N SER A 35 -15.50 -24.60 -17.98
CA SER A 35 -15.18 -26.03 -18.05
C SER A 35 -14.06 -26.45 -17.10
N LEU A 36 -13.16 -25.53 -16.74
CA LEU A 36 -12.01 -25.81 -15.89
C LEU A 36 -12.43 -26.22 -14.47
N TYR A 37 -13.54 -25.69 -13.95
CA TYR A 37 -14.06 -26.05 -12.62
C TYR A 37 -14.32 -27.56 -12.45
N ALA A 38 -14.73 -28.22 -13.51
CA ALA A 38 -14.98 -29.66 -13.51
C ALA A 38 -13.77 -30.50 -13.91
N GLN A 39 -12.81 -29.91 -14.61
CA GLN A 39 -11.70 -30.66 -15.25
C GLN A 39 -10.40 -30.64 -14.45
N TYR A 40 -10.17 -29.56 -13.70
CA TYR A 40 -8.89 -29.35 -13.02
C TYR A 40 -9.06 -28.98 -11.54
N PRO A 41 -8.08 -29.28 -10.69
CA PRO A 41 -8.05 -28.83 -9.31
C PRO A 41 -8.14 -27.32 -9.24
N ASN A 42 -9.06 -26.82 -8.41
CA ASN A 42 -9.32 -25.40 -8.27
C ASN A 42 -9.72 -25.03 -6.85
N THR A 43 -9.60 -23.75 -6.55
CA THR A 43 -9.97 -23.14 -5.28
C THR A 43 -10.17 -21.65 -5.46
N THR A 44 -10.28 -20.90 -4.35
CA THR A 44 -10.31 -19.44 -4.34
C THR A 44 -9.15 -18.85 -3.54
N LEU A 45 -8.74 -17.63 -3.92
CA LEU A 45 -7.74 -16.84 -3.21
C LEU A 45 -8.36 -15.57 -2.65
N ILE A 46 -7.93 -15.17 -1.46
CA ILE A 46 -8.28 -13.88 -0.85
C ILE A 46 -7.38 -12.80 -1.43
N THR A 47 -8.00 -11.67 -1.82
CA THR A 47 -7.33 -10.56 -2.52
C THR A 47 -7.51 -9.22 -1.83
N CYS A 48 -8.05 -9.17 -0.60
CA CYS A 48 -8.40 -7.94 0.09
C CYS A 48 -7.99 -7.98 1.57
N GLY A 49 -8.02 -6.83 2.23
CA GLY A 49 -7.77 -6.72 3.67
C GLY A 49 -6.38 -7.19 4.09
N GLU A 50 -6.24 -7.62 5.33
CA GLU A 50 -4.94 -8.00 5.93
C GLU A 50 -4.23 -9.14 5.19
N GLN A 51 -4.96 -10.00 4.49
CA GLN A 51 -4.40 -11.12 3.74
C GLN A 51 -3.56 -10.71 2.52
N VAL A 52 -3.64 -9.44 2.14
CA VAL A 52 -2.81 -8.85 1.09
C VAL A 52 -2.06 -7.59 1.57
N GLY A 53 -2.05 -7.35 2.90
CA GLY A 53 -1.30 -6.25 3.51
C GLY A 53 -2.03 -4.90 3.51
N LEU A 54 -3.35 -4.90 3.33
CA LEU A 54 -4.23 -3.74 3.41
C LEU A 54 -5.00 -3.73 4.75
N PRO A 55 -5.54 -2.59 5.18
CA PRO A 55 -6.49 -2.56 6.30
C PRO A 55 -7.69 -3.49 6.07
N GLU A 56 -8.26 -4.00 7.16
CA GLU A 56 -9.46 -4.84 7.09
C GLU A 56 -10.60 -4.12 6.37
N GLY A 57 -11.31 -4.84 5.48
CA GLY A 57 -12.39 -4.29 4.66
C GLY A 57 -11.96 -3.43 3.47
N GLN A 58 -10.67 -3.24 3.24
CA GLN A 58 -10.17 -2.54 2.07
C GLN A 58 -10.02 -3.50 0.88
N MET A 59 -10.57 -3.10 -0.27
CA MET A 59 -10.47 -3.83 -1.54
C MET A 59 -9.03 -3.90 -2.02
N GLY A 60 -8.65 -5.04 -2.62
CA GLY A 60 -7.39 -5.17 -3.33
C GLY A 60 -7.30 -4.28 -4.57
N ASN A 61 -6.11 -4.19 -5.11
CA ASN A 61 -5.81 -3.50 -6.36
C ASN A 61 -4.65 -4.18 -7.08
N SER A 62 -4.42 -3.82 -8.34
CA SER A 62 -3.41 -4.51 -9.15
C SER A 62 -1.98 -4.33 -8.61
N GLU A 63 -1.64 -3.17 -8.03
CA GLU A 63 -0.32 -2.94 -7.43
C GLU A 63 -0.05 -3.91 -6.28
N VAL A 64 -0.95 -3.94 -5.31
CA VAL A 64 -0.87 -4.82 -4.14
C VAL A 64 -0.98 -6.29 -4.56
N GLY A 65 -1.89 -6.62 -5.48
CA GLY A 65 -2.10 -7.99 -5.96
C GLY A 65 -0.83 -8.56 -6.60
N HIS A 66 -0.25 -7.87 -7.58
CA HIS A 66 0.97 -8.32 -8.25
C HIS A 66 2.19 -8.34 -7.33
N LEU A 67 2.28 -7.39 -6.38
CA LEU A 67 3.33 -7.36 -5.38
C LEU A 67 3.30 -8.63 -4.50
N ASN A 68 2.13 -9.02 -4.00
CA ASN A 68 1.98 -10.23 -3.20
C ASN A 68 2.24 -11.51 -4.03
N LEU A 69 1.72 -11.58 -5.27
CA LEU A 69 1.96 -12.70 -6.19
C LEU A 69 3.46 -12.94 -6.44
N GLY A 70 4.23 -11.86 -6.62
CA GLY A 70 5.66 -11.95 -6.89
C GLY A 70 6.52 -12.13 -5.63
N ALA A 71 6.10 -11.57 -4.49
CA ALA A 71 6.86 -11.62 -3.24
C ALA A 71 6.72 -12.96 -2.50
N GLY A 72 5.68 -13.74 -2.76
CA GLY A 72 5.44 -15.01 -2.06
C GLY A 72 5.13 -14.85 -0.57
N ARG A 73 4.61 -13.71 -0.17
CA ARG A 73 4.28 -13.34 1.22
C ARG A 73 3.29 -12.18 1.25
N ILE A 74 2.68 -11.93 2.42
CA ILE A 74 1.92 -10.70 2.62
C ILE A 74 2.89 -9.52 2.67
N VAL A 75 2.70 -8.54 1.77
CA VAL A 75 3.46 -7.29 1.77
C VAL A 75 2.56 -6.19 2.31
N TYR A 76 2.79 -5.83 3.56
CA TYR A 76 1.99 -4.82 4.23
C TYR A 76 2.22 -3.42 3.64
N GLN A 77 1.13 -2.71 3.31
CA GLN A 77 1.17 -1.27 3.07
C GLN A 77 1.49 -0.54 4.37
N GLU A 78 2.10 0.65 4.30
CA GLU A 78 2.66 1.35 5.48
C GLU A 78 1.66 1.48 6.64
N LEU A 79 0.42 1.90 6.35
CA LEU A 79 -0.62 2.01 7.38
C LEU A 79 -0.83 0.67 8.10
N GLN A 80 -0.99 -0.39 7.34
CA GLN A 80 -1.25 -1.72 7.90
C GLN A 80 -0.01 -2.33 8.56
N ARG A 81 1.18 -2.08 8.03
CA ARG A 81 2.45 -2.48 8.64
C ARG A 81 2.56 -1.93 10.07
N ILE A 82 2.25 -0.65 10.25
CA ILE A 82 2.29 0.01 11.55
C ILE A 82 1.18 -0.54 12.46
N ASN A 83 -0.05 -0.73 11.95
CA ASN A 83 -1.15 -1.32 12.72
C ASN A 83 -0.79 -2.70 13.25
N VAL A 84 -0.18 -3.55 12.42
CA VAL A 84 0.28 -4.89 12.83
C VAL A 84 1.37 -4.78 13.90
N ALA A 85 2.37 -3.91 13.69
CA ALA A 85 3.46 -3.72 14.64
C ALA A 85 2.97 -3.21 16.02
N ILE A 86 1.93 -2.38 16.05
CA ILE A 86 1.26 -1.96 17.29
C ILE A 86 0.56 -3.15 17.95
N ARG A 87 -0.25 -3.89 17.19
CA ARG A 87 -1.04 -5.03 17.69
C ARG A 87 -0.17 -6.17 18.23
N THR A 88 0.96 -6.44 17.59
CA THR A 88 1.91 -7.48 18.01
C THR A 88 2.89 -7.03 19.09
N GLY A 89 2.93 -5.74 19.43
CA GLY A 89 3.90 -5.16 20.35
C GLY A 89 5.29 -4.92 19.75
N GLU A 90 5.47 -5.15 18.45
CA GLU A 90 6.74 -4.95 17.75
C GLU A 90 7.15 -3.49 17.75
N LEU A 91 6.21 -2.55 17.58
CA LEU A 91 6.49 -1.11 17.64
C LEU A 91 7.12 -0.72 18.98
N ALA A 92 6.62 -1.25 20.09
CA ALA A 92 7.16 -0.97 21.43
C ALA A 92 8.60 -1.47 21.61
N ASN A 93 9.02 -2.48 20.84
CA ASN A 93 10.37 -3.04 20.88
C ASN A 93 11.27 -2.51 19.77
N ASN A 94 10.79 -1.58 18.93
CA ASN A 94 11.59 -1.01 17.84
C ASN A 94 12.79 -0.24 18.36
N GLU A 95 13.98 -0.54 17.84
CA GLU A 95 15.26 0.02 18.32
C GLU A 95 15.32 1.53 18.18
N SER A 96 14.87 2.10 17.04
CA SER A 96 14.90 3.55 16.80
C SER A 96 13.94 4.29 17.73
N LEU A 97 12.74 3.75 17.95
CA LEU A 97 11.77 4.30 18.88
C LEU A 97 12.31 4.26 20.33
N GLN A 98 12.82 3.10 20.73
CA GLN A 98 13.41 2.94 22.07
C GLN A 98 14.63 3.83 22.29
N SER A 99 15.47 4.04 21.25
CA SER A 99 16.60 4.97 21.32
C SER A 99 16.14 6.40 21.64
N ALA A 100 15.15 6.90 20.91
CA ALA A 100 14.61 8.25 21.14
C ALA A 100 14.02 8.40 22.56
N ILE A 101 13.25 7.41 23.02
CA ILE A 101 12.66 7.40 24.37
C ILE A 101 13.75 7.37 25.46
N GLN A 102 14.73 6.48 25.32
CA GLN A 102 15.82 6.35 26.29
C GLN A 102 16.72 7.59 26.29
N TYR A 103 16.96 8.19 25.12
CA TYR A 103 17.70 9.44 25.03
C TYR A 103 17.01 10.56 25.81
N ALA A 104 15.71 10.78 25.58
CA ALA A 104 14.94 11.78 26.31
C ALA A 104 14.99 11.55 27.81
N LYS A 105 14.78 10.30 28.26
CA LYS A 105 14.82 9.93 29.68
C LYS A 105 16.17 10.13 30.31
N LYS A 106 17.25 9.63 29.70
CA LYS A 106 18.62 9.68 30.22
C LYS A 106 19.15 11.12 30.32
N ASN A 107 18.81 11.97 29.36
CA ASN A 107 19.30 13.33 29.27
C ASN A 107 18.33 14.35 29.89
N ASN A 108 17.21 13.90 30.48
CA ASN A 108 16.15 14.75 31.04
C ASN A 108 15.66 15.80 30.03
N LYS A 109 15.41 15.35 28.79
CA LYS A 109 14.94 16.15 27.66
C LYS A 109 13.48 15.90 27.40
N LYS A 110 12.84 16.89 26.79
CA LYS A 110 11.47 16.74 26.30
C LYS A 110 11.42 15.77 25.08
N LEU A 111 10.33 15.04 24.96
CA LEU A 111 10.01 14.29 23.76
C LEU A 111 8.81 14.93 23.08
N HIS A 112 8.98 15.33 21.83
CA HIS A 112 7.96 15.95 21.01
C HIS A 112 7.43 14.97 19.97
N LEU A 113 6.11 14.81 19.89
CA LEU A 113 5.42 14.05 18.85
C LEU A 113 4.77 15.05 17.90
N LEU A 114 5.14 15.04 16.63
CA LEU A 114 4.56 15.94 15.63
C LEU A 114 4.01 15.17 14.41
N GLY A 115 2.87 15.62 13.91
CA GLY A 115 2.24 14.99 12.75
C GLY A 115 0.75 15.26 12.66
N LEU A 116 0.13 14.69 11.63
CA LEU A 116 -1.28 14.88 11.30
C LEU A 116 -2.18 14.06 12.22
N VAL A 117 -3.12 14.72 12.88
CA VAL A 117 -4.05 14.11 13.84
C VAL A 117 -5.42 13.93 13.18
N SER A 118 -5.63 12.78 12.56
CA SER A 118 -6.90 12.35 11.97
C SER A 118 -6.94 10.82 11.82
N ASP A 119 -8.06 10.27 11.39
CA ASP A 119 -8.25 8.87 11.02
C ASP A 119 -8.22 8.63 9.50
N GLY A 120 -7.87 9.65 8.71
CA GLY A 120 -7.87 9.56 7.25
C GLY A 120 -6.94 8.50 6.66
N GLY A 121 -5.90 8.10 7.39
CA GLY A 121 -5.05 6.97 7.01
C GLY A 121 -4.18 7.18 5.76
N VAL A 122 -4.09 8.43 5.25
CA VAL A 122 -3.29 8.75 4.06
C VAL A 122 -1.85 9.14 4.42
N HIS A 123 -1.67 9.94 5.45
CA HIS A 123 -0.36 10.42 5.92
C HIS A 123 0.03 9.90 7.29
N SER A 124 -0.96 9.70 8.13
CA SER A 124 -0.86 9.26 9.52
C SER A 124 -2.18 8.60 9.94
N HIS A 125 -2.21 8.11 11.16
CA HIS A 125 -3.46 7.68 11.79
C HIS A 125 -3.41 7.99 13.28
N ILE A 126 -4.52 8.51 13.86
CA ILE A 126 -4.60 8.89 15.28
C ILE A 126 -4.28 7.74 16.23
N SER A 127 -4.60 6.49 15.84
CA SER A 127 -4.26 5.30 16.64
C SER A 127 -2.75 5.10 16.80
N HIS A 128 -1.94 5.52 15.80
CA HIS A 128 -0.49 5.43 15.90
C HIS A 128 0.06 6.43 16.94
N LEU A 129 -0.47 7.65 16.95
CA LEU A 129 -0.12 8.65 17.95
C LEU A 129 -0.49 8.17 19.36
N LYS A 130 -1.68 7.61 19.54
CA LYS A 130 -2.11 7.03 20.82
C LYS A 130 -1.16 5.92 21.28
N ALA A 131 -0.81 5.00 20.38
CA ALA A 131 0.14 3.93 20.70
C ALA A 131 1.52 4.47 21.11
N LEU A 132 2.01 5.53 20.45
CA LEU A 132 3.27 6.18 20.81
C LEU A 132 3.20 6.80 22.23
N THR A 133 2.09 7.46 22.58
CA THR A 133 1.92 8.01 23.93
C THR A 133 1.85 6.90 25.00
N ASP A 134 1.18 5.79 24.72
CA ASP A 134 1.10 4.64 25.63
C ASP A 134 2.49 3.99 25.84
N ILE A 135 3.28 3.86 24.77
CA ILE A 135 4.66 3.35 24.86
C ILE A 135 5.54 4.30 25.69
N CYS A 136 5.39 5.62 25.50
CA CYS A 136 6.10 6.61 26.31
C CYS A 136 5.71 6.51 27.80
N GLN A 137 4.43 6.33 28.10
CA GLN A 137 3.92 6.13 29.45
C GLN A 137 4.51 4.86 30.10
N GLN A 138 4.49 3.74 29.37
CA GLN A 138 5.09 2.49 29.84
C GLN A 138 6.58 2.61 30.11
N ALA A 139 7.29 3.44 29.35
CA ALA A 139 8.69 3.74 29.56
C ALA A 139 8.95 4.71 30.74
N GLY A 140 7.88 5.29 31.32
CA GLY A 140 7.97 6.23 32.44
C GLY A 140 8.50 7.61 32.04
N LEU A 141 8.17 8.07 30.83
CA LEU A 141 8.36 9.45 30.39
C LEU A 141 7.18 10.31 30.85
N ASP A 142 7.46 11.51 31.36
CA ASP A 142 6.47 12.50 31.80
C ASP A 142 6.50 13.80 30.99
N GLN A 143 7.62 14.11 30.32
CA GLN A 143 7.78 15.30 29.50
C GLN A 143 7.51 14.97 27.99
N VAL A 144 6.29 14.60 27.67
CA VAL A 144 5.84 14.30 26.30
C VAL A 144 4.91 15.40 25.81
N PHE A 145 5.22 16.00 24.66
CA PHE A 145 4.46 17.11 24.09
C PHE A 145 4.05 16.80 22.65
N ILE A 146 2.81 17.15 22.30
CA ILE A 146 2.23 16.85 20.99
C ILE A 146 2.04 18.17 20.22
N HIS A 147 2.56 18.22 19.02
CA HIS A 147 2.32 19.28 18.05
C HIS A 147 1.37 18.73 17.00
N ALA A 148 0.07 19.00 17.17
CA ALA A 148 -0.99 18.43 16.35
C ALA A 148 -1.13 19.24 15.05
N PHE A 149 -1.02 18.53 13.90
CA PHE A 149 -1.41 19.09 12.61
C PHE A 149 -2.85 18.68 12.31
N THR A 150 -3.70 19.64 11.88
CA THR A 150 -5.11 19.37 11.55
C THR A 150 -5.29 19.10 10.06
N ASP A 151 -6.22 18.20 9.72
CA ASP A 151 -6.39 17.62 8.39
C ASP A 151 -7.34 18.44 7.49
N GLY A 152 -8.60 18.10 7.46
CA GLY A 152 -9.64 18.76 6.66
C GLY A 152 -9.50 18.59 5.14
N ARG A 153 -8.62 17.67 4.69
CA ARG A 153 -8.40 17.35 3.26
C ARG A 153 -8.60 15.87 2.96
N ASP A 154 -8.06 15.01 3.82
CA ASP A 154 -8.24 13.54 3.72
C ASP A 154 -9.40 13.09 4.64
N THR A 155 -9.96 14.01 5.40
CA THR A 155 -11.17 13.88 6.25
C THR A 155 -12.09 15.07 6.03
N ASP A 156 -13.28 15.05 6.66
CA ASP A 156 -14.21 16.18 6.60
C ASP A 156 -13.53 17.48 7.05
N PRO A 157 -13.75 18.60 6.33
CA PRO A 157 -13.09 19.89 6.61
C PRO A 157 -13.25 20.45 8.02
N LYS A 158 -14.19 19.97 8.80
CA LYS A 158 -14.46 20.40 10.19
C LYS A 158 -14.51 19.23 11.18
N SER A 159 -13.78 18.16 10.93
CA SER A 159 -13.69 16.96 11.82
C SER A 159 -12.61 17.07 12.88
N GLY A 160 -11.66 17.99 12.75
CA GLY A 160 -10.48 18.12 13.59
C GLY A 160 -10.79 18.31 15.08
N LEU A 161 -11.89 19.01 15.41
CA LEU A 161 -12.32 19.16 16.80
C LEU A 161 -12.62 17.80 17.46
N GLY A 162 -13.28 16.90 16.73
CA GLY A 162 -13.57 15.55 17.22
C GLY A 162 -12.29 14.75 17.48
N PHE A 163 -11.32 14.79 16.56
CA PHE A 163 -10.04 14.10 16.73
C PHE A 163 -9.21 14.63 17.89
N ILE A 164 -9.21 15.96 18.10
CA ILE A 164 -8.50 16.55 19.26
C ILE A 164 -9.17 16.15 20.56
N GLN A 165 -10.49 16.17 20.65
CA GLN A 165 -11.24 15.72 21.84
C GLN A 165 -11.01 14.24 22.15
N GLU A 166 -10.97 13.40 21.12
CA GLU A 166 -10.63 11.99 21.22
C GLU A 166 -9.20 11.78 21.75
N LEU A 167 -8.25 12.53 21.22
CA LEU A 167 -6.85 12.50 21.67
C LEU A 167 -6.75 12.97 23.14
N GLU A 168 -7.35 14.10 23.49
CA GLU A 168 -7.34 14.62 24.87
C GLU A 168 -7.98 13.63 25.85
N SER A 169 -9.03 12.94 25.42
CA SER A 169 -9.65 11.90 26.24
C SER A 169 -8.70 10.71 26.48
N HIS A 170 -7.96 10.29 25.46
CA HIS A 170 -6.93 9.26 25.58
C HIS A 170 -5.79 9.68 26.50
N LEU A 171 -5.28 10.90 26.36
CA LEU A 171 -4.18 11.43 27.15
C LEU A 171 -4.48 11.54 28.66
N LYS A 172 -5.75 11.53 29.07
CA LYS A 172 -6.13 11.42 30.50
C LYS A 172 -5.74 10.09 31.13
N GLN A 173 -5.56 9.05 30.32
CA GLN A 173 -5.18 7.69 30.73
C GLN A 173 -3.76 7.31 30.26
N SER A 174 -3.13 8.17 29.48
CA SER A 174 -1.80 8.00 28.93
C SER A 174 -0.92 9.20 29.33
N VAL A 175 0.21 9.39 28.64
CA VAL A 175 1.12 10.53 28.86
C VAL A 175 1.08 11.46 27.64
N GLY A 176 1.30 12.72 27.89
CA GLY A 176 1.45 13.74 26.86
C GLY A 176 0.49 14.92 27.02
N ARG A 177 0.88 16.05 26.44
CA ARG A 177 0.10 17.29 26.43
C ARG A 177 0.19 17.91 25.05
N ILE A 178 -0.92 18.38 24.50
CA ILE A 178 -0.94 19.10 23.21
C ILE A 178 -0.32 20.48 23.45
N ALA A 179 0.78 20.78 22.78
CA ALA A 179 1.51 22.04 22.92
C ALA A 179 1.18 23.06 21.82
N SER A 180 0.81 22.60 20.64
CA SER A 180 0.38 23.46 19.54
C SER A 180 -0.58 22.75 18.60
N VAL A 181 -1.39 23.55 17.89
CA VAL A 181 -2.27 23.11 16.81
C VAL A 181 -1.97 23.94 15.56
N THR A 182 -1.77 23.31 14.41
CA THR A 182 -1.45 23.98 13.15
C THR A 182 -2.08 23.24 11.99
N GLY A 183 -2.80 23.92 11.10
CA GLY A 183 -3.36 23.33 9.90
C GLY A 183 -2.27 22.80 8.96
N ARG A 184 -2.56 21.68 8.31
CA ARG A 184 -1.63 20.99 7.39
C ARG A 184 -1.16 21.88 6.23
N TYR A 185 -1.92 22.90 5.84
CA TYR A 185 -1.52 23.85 4.82
C TYR A 185 -0.19 24.54 5.13
N TYR A 186 0.11 24.75 6.43
CA TYR A 186 1.33 25.38 6.91
C TYR A 186 2.38 24.33 7.32
N ALA A 187 1.97 23.30 8.06
CA ALA A 187 2.88 22.34 8.68
C ALA A 187 3.30 21.20 7.74
N MET A 188 2.59 21.01 6.62
CA MET A 188 2.77 19.89 5.71
C MET A 188 2.85 20.35 4.25
N ASP A 189 3.57 21.44 4.01
CA ASP A 189 3.89 21.88 2.63
C ASP A 189 4.82 20.87 1.95
N ARG A 190 4.75 20.81 0.61
CA ARG A 190 5.63 19.98 -0.23
C ARG A 190 6.06 20.68 -1.51
N ASP A 191 5.74 21.98 -1.62
CA ASP A 191 5.95 22.79 -2.82
C ASP A 191 7.04 23.85 -2.59
N LYS A 192 7.87 23.68 -1.51
CA LYS A 192 8.95 24.58 -1.09
C LYS A 192 8.47 26.02 -0.83
N ARG A 193 7.27 26.12 -0.28
CA ARG A 193 6.72 27.39 0.18
C ARG A 193 7.19 27.70 1.58
N TRP A 194 8.45 28.07 1.69
CA TRP A 194 9.13 28.27 2.95
C TRP A 194 8.45 29.31 3.86
N GLU A 195 7.74 30.27 3.28
CA GLU A 195 6.90 31.22 4.04
C GLU A 195 5.77 30.55 4.81
N ARG A 196 5.23 29.42 4.33
CA ARG A 196 4.22 28.63 5.04
C ARG A 196 4.89 27.77 6.11
N VAL A 197 5.94 27.03 5.72
CA VAL A 197 6.73 26.19 6.62
C VAL A 197 7.24 27.00 7.81
N LYS A 198 7.66 28.25 7.57
CA LYS A 198 8.11 29.16 8.62
C LYS A 198 7.08 29.37 9.74
N LEU A 199 5.80 29.48 9.41
CA LEU A 199 4.76 29.65 10.43
C LEU A 199 4.70 28.45 11.36
N ALA A 200 4.76 27.23 10.81
CA ALA A 200 4.82 26.01 11.60
C ALA A 200 6.16 25.89 12.36
N TYR A 201 7.28 26.19 11.72
CA TYR A 201 8.60 26.19 12.37
C TYR A 201 8.65 27.16 13.57
N ASP A 202 8.17 28.40 13.43
CA ASP A 202 8.18 29.37 14.51
C ASP A 202 7.23 28.95 15.65
N ALA A 203 6.11 28.30 15.34
CA ALA A 203 5.24 27.71 16.35
C ALA A 203 5.94 26.60 17.14
N LEU A 204 6.61 25.70 16.44
CA LEU A 204 7.31 24.55 17.03
C LEU A 204 8.51 24.96 17.89
N THR A 205 9.31 25.95 17.44
CA THR A 205 10.61 26.26 18.03
C THR A 205 10.62 27.52 18.89
N LYS A 206 9.68 28.45 18.63
CA LYS A 206 9.63 29.77 19.30
C LYS A 206 8.31 30.02 20.04
N GLY A 207 7.34 29.12 19.88
CA GLY A 207 6.01 29.31 20.45
C GLY A 207 5.26 30.53 19.87
N VAL A 208 5.53 30.84 18.59
CA VAL A 208 4.87 31.98 17.91
C VAL A 208 3.58 31.52 17.26
N GLY A 209 2.48 32.06 17.71
CA GLY A 209 1.13 31.76 17.23
C GLY A 209 0.07 32.42 18.10
N THR A 210 -1.20 32.09 17.85
CA THR A 210 -2.30 32.58 18.69
C THR A 210 -2.27 31.87 20.05
N PRO A 211 -2.09 32.55 21.18
CA PRO A 211 -2.12 31.91 22.49
C PRO A 211 -3.55 31.44 22.82
N VAL A 212 -3.68 30.22 23.29
CA VAL A 212 -4.95 29.59 23.66
C VAL A 212 -4.80 28.78 24.95
N ALA A 213 -5.92 28.56 25.65
CA ALA A 213 -5.91 27.76 26.88
C ALA A 213 -5.82 26.24 26.59
N ASP A 214 -6.42 25.78 25.51
CA ASP A 214 -6.48 24.37 25.10
C ASP A 214 -6.66 24.24 23.58
N ALA A 215 -6.42 23.04 23.07
CA ALA A 215 -6.46 22.74 21.64
C ALA A 215 -7.88 22.78 21.06
N ALA A 216 -8.89 22.33 21.81
CA ALA A 216 -10.28 22.33 21.37
C ALA A 216 -10.80 23.76 21.18
N SER A 217 -10.43 24.68 22.06
CA SER A 217 -10.76 26.12 21.98
C SER A 217 -10.16 26.77 20.72
N ALA A 218 -8.93 26.40 20.35
CA ALA A 218 -8.27 26.89 19.12
C ALA A 218 -9.07 26.55 17.87
N ILE A 219 -9.49 25.28 17.75
CA ILE A 219 -10.24 24.77 16.59
C ILE A 219 -11.65 25.38 16.57
N SER A 220 -12.31 25.44 17.73
CA SER A 220 -13.66 26.04 17.84
C SER A 220 -13.68 27.50 17.41
N ALA A 221 -12.66 28.27 17.79
CA ALA A 221 -12.49 29.66 17.38
C ALA A 221 -12.29 29.77 15.84
N ALA A 222 -11.45 28.89 15.26
CA ALA A 222 -11.24 28.86 13.81
C ALA A 222 -12.56 28.56 13.05
N TYR A 223 -13.36 27.63 13.56
CA TYR A 223 -14.66 27.29 12.95
C TYR A 223 -15.66 28.44 13.05
N ALA A 224 -15.63 29.21 14.13
CA ALA A 224 -16.46 30.41 14.27
C ALA A 224 -16.12 31.51 13.22
N ASP A 225 -14.84 31.55 12.83
CA ASP A 225 -14.33 32.42 11.76
C ASP A 225 -14.44 31.81 10.36
N ASN A 226 -15.17 30.70 10.21
CA ASN A 226 -15.29 29.91 8.97
C ASN A 226 -13.94 29.38 8.39
N ILE A 227 -12.92 29.20 9.23
CA ILE A 227 -11.66 28.59 8.88
C ILE A 227 -11.79 27.08 9.12
N THR A 228 -11.50 26.29 8.11
CA THR A 228 -11.50 24.81 8.20
C THR A 228 -10.16 24.28 8.70
N ASP A 229 -10.13 23.01 9.07
CA ASP A 229 -8.97 22.33 9.66
C ASP A 229 -7.68 22.55 8.88
N GLU A 230 -7.72 22.42 7.56
CA GLU A 230 -6.55 22.55 6.69
C GLU A 230 -5.84 23.90 6.86
N PHE A 231 -6.59 24.97 7.14
CA PHE A 231 -6.10 26.35 7.13
C PHE A 231 -5.98 26.99 8.51
N ILE A 232 -6.07 26.21 9.58
CA ILE A 232 -5.89 26.73 10.95
C ILE A 232 -4.47 27.27 11.09
N LYS A 233 -4.35 28.56 11.38
CA LYS A 233 -3.07 29.19 11.70
C LYS A 233 -2.53 28.67 13.02
N PRO A 234 -1.20 28.68 13.22
CA PRO A 234 -0.61 28.16 14.46
C PRO A 234 -1.27 28.76 15.72
N ALA A 235 -1.74 27.86 16.57
CA ALA A 235 -2.26 28.15 17.90
C ALA A 235 -1.36 27.45 18.93
N ILE A 236 -0.97 28.19 19.96
CA ILE A 236 -0.01 27.76 20.98
C ILE A 236 -0.73 27.62 22.31
N ILE A 237 -0.69 26.44 22.88
CA ILE A 237 -1.24 26.21 24.22
C ILE A 237 -0.32 26.86 25.25
N THR A 238 -0.89 27.72 26.07
CA THR A 238 -0.14 28.53 27.05
C THR A 238 -0.63 28.31 28.47
N GLU A 239 0.31 28.34 29.41
CA GLU A 239 0.05 28.43 30.85
C GLU A 239 0.79 29.64 31.39
N GLN A 240 0.10 30.47 32.14
CA GLN A 240 0.66 31.74 32.66
C GLN A 240 1.34 32.57 31.55
N GLU A 241 0.67 32.68 30.41
CA GLU A 241 1.12 33.46 29.24
C GLU A 241 2.39 32.92 28.55
N LYS A 242 2.85 31.72 28.89
CA LYS A 242 4.00 31.06 28.26
C LYS A 242 3.59 29.81 27.54
N PRO A 243 4.20 29.49 26.38
CA PRO A 243 4.04 28.18 25.76
C PRO A 243 4.35 27.06 26.76
N ILE A 244 3.51 26.00 26.78
CA ILE A 244 3.75 24.87 27.67
C ILE A 244 4.99 24.07 27.25
N ALA A 245 5.31 24.05 25.96
CA ALA A 245 6.55 23.52 25.43
C ALA A 245 6.84 24.07 24.03
N VAL A 246 8.11 24.19 23.73
CA VAL A 246 8.67 24.37 22.38
C VAL A 246 9.84 23.39 22.20
N ILE A 247 10.18 23.09 20.96
CA ILE A 247 11.32 22.25 20.60
C ILE A 247 12.61 23.05 20.80
N GLU A 248 13.50 22.57 21.63
CA GLU A 248 14.78 23.20 21.95
C GLU A 248 15.96 22.30 21.58
N GLU A 249 17.18 22.88 21.58
CA GLU A 249 18.41 22.13 21.35
C GLU A 249 18.51 20.88 22.25
N GLY A 250 18.81 19.76 21.66
CA GLY A 250 18.96 18.48 22.34
C GLY A 250 17.66 17.80 22.75
N ASP A 251 16.49 18.30 22.36
CA ASP A 251 15.25 17.58 22.59
C ASP A 251 15.10 16.38 21.65
N ALA A 252 14.28 15.41 22.05
CA ALA A 252 13.89 14.31 21.19
C ALA A 252 12.60 14.65 20.42
N VAL A 253 12.56 14.29 19.15
CA VAL A 253 11.42 14.55 18.29
C VAL A 253 11.05 13.28 17.51
N ILE A 254 9.77 12.91 17.49
CA ILE A 254 9.25 11.84 16.65
C ILE A 254 8.20 12.44 15.71
N CYS A 255 8.47 12.42 14.41
CA CYS A 255 7.49 12.75 13.40
C CYS A 255 6.74 11.47 12.99
N PHE A 256 5.46 11.36 13.35
CA PHE A 256 4.71 10.12 13.24
C PHE A 256 3.94 9.96 11.92
N ASN A 257 4.05 10.86 10.97
CA ASN A 257 3.54 10.62 9.63
C ASN A 257 4.32 9.49 8.95
N PHE A 258 3.59 8.55 8.32
CA PHE A 258 4.23 7.45 7.60
C PHE A 258 4.37 7.72 6.09
N ARG A 259 3.58 8.62 5.50
CA ARG A 259 3.77 9.04 4.12
C ARG A 259 4.88 10.09 4.04
N THR A 260 5.82 9.88 3.13
CA THR A 260 7.13 10.55 3.12
C THR A 260 7.14 11.98 2.59
N ASP A 261 6.14 12.38 1.78
CA ASP A 261 6.21 13.62 0.98
C ASP A 261 6.02 14.92 1.79
N ARG A 262 5.04 14.97 2.69
CA ARG A 262 4.60 16.24 3.27
C ARG A 262 5.33 16.65 4.56
N CYS A 263 5.89 15.73 5.32
CA CYS A 263 6.70 16.10 6.49
C CYS A 263 8.21 16.20 6.17
N ARG A 264 8.58 16.07 4.90
CA ARG A 264 9.98 16.22 4.45
C ARG A 264 10.50 17.62 4.72
N GLU A 265 9.78 18.66 4.33
CA GLU A 265 10.22 20.05 4.46
C GLU A 265 10.32 20.50 5.93
N ILE A 266 9.37 20.17 6.79
CA ILE A 266 9.46 20.48 8.20
C ILE A 266 10.62 19.73 8.89
N THR A 267 10.91 18.50 8.48
CA THR A 267 12.10 17.74 8.93
C THR A 267 13.39 18.41 8.47
N GLU A 268 13.44 18.85 7.21
CA GLU A 268 14.60 19.52 6.62
C GLU A 268 14.97 20.79 7.38
N VAL A 269 13.99 21.67 7.63
CA VAL A 269 14.24 22.95 8.32
C VAL A 269 14.59 22.77 9.81
N LEU A 270 14.12 21.68 10.43
CA LEU A 270 14.45 21.38 11.83
C LEU A 270 15.83 20.74 11.99
N THR A 271 16.32 19.98 10.98
CA THR A 271 17.47 19.09 11.20
C THR A 271 18.59 19.20 10.17
N GLN A 272 18.34 19.61 8.90
CA GLN A 272 19.31 19.43 7.83
C GLN A 272 20.09 20.69 7.49
N GLN A 273 19.41 21.82 7.31
CA GLN A 273 20.07 23.06 6.87
C GLN A 273 19.37 24.30 7.40
N ASP A 274 20.11 25.40 7.44
CA ASP A 274 19.62 26.71 7.79
C ASP A 274 18.93 27.38 6.57
N PHE A 275 17.87 28.13 6.84
CA PHE A 275 17.18 28.98 5.86
C PHE A 275 17.22 30.45 6.36
N PRO A 276 18.36 31.14 6.21
CA PRO A 276 18.55 32.49 6.78
C PRO A 276 17.56 33.52 6.24
N GLU A 277 17.15 33.38 4.97
CA GLU A 277 16.16 34.27 4.34
C GLU A 277 14.79 34.24 5.06
N PHE A 278 14.48 33.12 5.73
CA PHE A 278 13.28 32.91 6.50
C PHE A 278 13.52 32.92 8.01
N ASN A 279 14.75 33.21 8.47
CA ASN A 279 15.15 33.15 9.87
C ASN A 279 14.77 31.82 10.54
N MET A 280 15.03 30.71 9.82
CA MET A 280 14.91 29.35 10.31
C MET A 280 16.30 28.72 10.41
N HIS A 281 16.61 28.11 11.55
CA HIS A 281 17.89 27.47 11.84
C HIS A 281 17.65 26.03 12.26
N LYS A 282 18.46 25.11 11.76
CA LYS A 282 18.42 23.73 12.22
C LYS A 282 18.85 23.61 13.67
N LEU A 283 18.28 22.65 14.36
CA LEU A 283 18.58 22.29 15.73
C LEU A 283 19.29 20.93 15.77
N HIS A 284 20.13 20.73 16.79
CA HIS A 284 20.70 19.41 17.08
C HIS A 284 19.67 18.62 17.92
N LEU A 285 18.89 17.79 17.26
CA LEU A 285 17.80 17.03 17.84
C LEU A 285 18.08 15.51 17.76
N GLU A 286 17.58 14.76 18.72
CA GLU A 286 17.38 13.32 18.55
C GLU A 286 16.12 13.12 17.73
N TYR A 287 16.25 13.14 16.40
CA TYR A 287 15.11 13.18 15.48
C TYR A 287 14.83 11.83 14.88
N THR A 288 13.58 11.41 14.99
CA THR A 288 13.09 10.11 14.47
C THR A 288 11.87 10.32 13.60
N THR A 289 11.81 9.62 12.46
CA THR A 289 10.65 9.59 11.57
C THR A 289 10.00 8.21 11.56
N MET A 290 8.70 8.16 11.29
CA MET A 290 7.99 6.88 11.18
C MET A 290 8.53 6.03 10.04
N THR A 291 8.76 6.66 8.88
CA THR A 291 9.31 6.04 7.67
C THR A 291 10.47 6.88 7.14
N GLU A 292 11.22 6.39 6.17
CA GLU A 292 12.34 7.12 5.56
C GLU A 292 11.82 8.20 4.60
N TYR A 293 11.89 9.48 5.03
CA TYR A 293 11.40 10.61 4.21
C TYR A 293 12.35 11.00 3.09
N ASP A 294 13.65 10.87 3.33
CA ASP A 294 14.71 11.14 2.36
C ASP A 294 15.98 10.41 2.78
N ASN A 295 16.54 9.60 1.89
CA ASN A 295 17.75 8.82 2.16
C ASN A 295 19.03 9.68 2.25
N THR A 296 18.96 10.97 1.92
CA THR A 296 20.06 11.92 2.05
C THR A 296 20.09 12.61 3.42
N PHE A 297 19.02 12.51 4.22
CA PHE A 297 18.94 13.13 5.53
C PHE A 297 19.94 12.50 6.49
N LYS A 298 20.68 13.37 7.21
CA LYS A 298 21.69 12.98 8.18
C LYS A 298 21.14 13.10 9.60
N HIS A 299 21.56 12.18 10.46
CA HIS A 299 21.17 12.20 11.89
C HIS A 299 19.64 12.14 12.10
N VAL A 300 18.93 11.47 11.21
CA VAL A 300 17.52 11.15 11.34
C VAL A 300 17.38 9.63 11.47
N HIS A 301 16.79 9.20 12.58
CA HIS A 301 16.48 7.79 12.83
C HIS A 301 15.15 7.44 12.17
N VAL A 302 15.00 6.20 11.75
CA VAL A 302 13.80 5.73 11.04
C VAL A 302 13.25 4.51 11.76
N ILE A 303 11.95 4.54 12.11
CA ILE A 303 11.27 3.42 12.78
C ILE A 303 11.04 2.27 11.80
N PHE A 304 10.39 2.57 10.66
CA PHE A 304 10.11 1.59 9.61
C PHE A 304 10.91 1.97 8.35
N ARG A 305 12.02 1.28 8.13
CA ARG A 305 12.77 1.42 6.88
C ARG A 305 12.04 0.70 5.75
N ASN A 306 12.21 1.20 4.54
CA ASN A 306 11.81 0.45 3.35
C ASN A 306 12.71 -0.77 3.26
N ASP A 307 12.18 -1.93 3.59
CA ASP A 307 12.84 -3.18 3.30
C ASP A 307 12.73 -3.41 1.80
N ASN A 308 13.85 -3.41 1.09
CA ASN A 308 13.88 -3.91 -0.28
C ASN A 308 13.34 -5.34 -0.23
N LEU A 309 12.26 -5.59 -0.96
CA LEU A 309 11.71 -6.93 -1.06
C LEU A 309 12.73 -7.82 -1.79
N THR A 310 13.45 -8.60 -1.01
CA THR A 310 14.40 -9.60 -1.51
C THR A 310 13.72 -10.97 -1.67
N HIS A 311 14.34 -11.84 -2.43
CA HIS A 311 13.85 -13.19 -2.68
C HIS A 311 12.41 -13.20 -3.24
N THR A 312 12.11 -12.27 -4.17
CA THR A 312 10.90 -12.38 -4.99
C THR A 312 11.02 -13.54 -5.97
N LEU A 313 9.90 -14.00 -6.52
CA LEU A 313 9.91 -15.11 -7.47
C LEU A 313 10.91 -14.89 -8.61
N GLY A 314 10.94 -13.66 -9.18
CA GLY A 314 11.88 -13.31 -10.25
C GLY A 314 13.35 -13.42 -9.84
N GLU A 315 13.68 -12.97 -8.62
CA GLU A 315 15.04 -13.06 -8.09
C GLU A 315 15.46 -14.51 -7.79
N VAL A 316 14.56 -15.31 -7.24
CA VAL A 316 14.81 -16.74 -7.00
C VAL A 316 15.06 -17.48 -8.31
N LEU A 317 14.29 -17.17 -9.35
CA LEU A 317 14.49 -17.76 -10.68
C LEU A 317 15.85 -17.35 -11.27
N GLU A 318 16.26 -16.08 -11.15
CA GLU A 318 17.59 -15.60 -11.54
C GLU A 318 18.69 -16.39 -10.83
N GLN A 319 18.60 -16.51 -9.50
CA GLN A 319 19.59 -17.24 -8.68
C GLN A 319 19.68 -18.73 -9.04
N GLN A 320 18.62 -19.32 -9.59
CA GLN A 320 18.57 -20.70 -10.04
C GLN A 320 18.88 -20.85 -11.54
N GLY A 321 19.32 -19.78 -12.21
CA GLY A 321 19.65 -19.77 -13.63
C GLY A 321 18.47 -20.06 -14.55
N LYS A 322 17.23 -19.77 -14.10
CA LYS A 322 16.01 -19.99 -14.87
C LYS A 322 15.66 -18.80 -15.73
N THR A 323 15.15 -19.09 -16.92
CA THR A 323 14.68 -18.06 -17.85
C THR A 323 13.21 -17.69 -17.55
N GLN A 324 12.87 -16.41 -17.73
CA GLN A 324 11.52 -15.93 -17.44
C GLN A 324 11.03 -14.87 -18.45
N ILE A 325 9.72 -14.85 -18.70
CA ILE A 325 9.04 -13.84 -19.54
C ILE A 325 7.99 -13.12 -18.70
N ARG A 326 7.96 -11.77 -18.81
CA ARG A 326 6.89 -10.90 -18.33
C ARG A 326 6.16 -10.34 -19.53
N ILE A 327 4.84 -10.46 -19.56
CA ILE A 327 4.05 -10.01 -20.69
C ILE A 327 2.73 -9.39 -20.22
N ALA A 328 2.46 -8.18 -20.68
CA ALA A 328 1.20 -7.45 -20.50
C ALA A 328 1.06 -6.36 -21.54
N GLU A 329 -0.14 -5.76 -21.62
CA GLU A 329 -0.33 -4.50 -22.34
C GLU A 329 0.08 -3.29 -21.48
N THR A 330 0.21 -2.11 -22.09
CA THR A 330 0.77 -0.89 -21.47
C THR A 330 0.20 -0.60 -20.08
N GLU A 331 -1.12 -0.70 -19.89
CA GLU A 331 -1.82 -0.43 -18.61
C GLU A 331 -1.37 -1.34 -17.46
N LYS A 332 -1.02 -2.57 -17.77
CA LYS A 332 -0.64 -3.58 -16.78
C LYS A 332 0.84 -4.00 -16.86
N TYR A 333 1.62 -3.38 -17.72
CA TYR A 333 3.05 -3.67 -17.84
C TYR A 333 3.84 -3.39 -16.54
N PRO A 334 3.63 -2.26 -15.84
CA PRO A 334 4.27 -2.06 -14.54
C PRO A 334 3.91 -3.12 -13.50
N HIS A 335 2.69 -3.69 -13.58
CA HIS A 335 2.22 -4.67 -12.61
C HIS A 335 2.97 -5.99 -12.73
N VAL A 336 3.16 -6.52 -13.95
CA VAL A 336 3.93 -7.76 -14.16
C VAL A 336 5.45 -7.56 -14.10
N THR A 337 5.95 -6.32 -14.10
CA THR A 337 7.37 -5.98 -14.03
C THR A 337 7.73 -5.39 -12.67
N PHE A 338 7.56 -4.09 -12.47
CA PHE A 338 7.96 -3.35 -11.28
C PHE A 338 7.33 -3.93 -9.99
N PHE A 339 6.01 -4.01 -9.93
CA PHE A 339 5.30 -4.47 -8.72
C PHE A 339 5.56 -5.96 -8.45
N PHE A 340 5.44 -6.81 -9.46
CA PHE A 340 5.72 -8.23 -9.31
C PHE A 340 7.18 -8.53 -8.91
N SER A 341 8.10 -7.66 -9.26
CA SER A 341 9.53 -7.75 -8.90
C SER A 341 9.89 -7.05 -7.58
N GLY A 342 8.88 -6.69 -6.77
CA GLY A 342 9.12 -6.08 -5.46
C GLY A 342 9.63 -4.64 -5.50
N GLY A 343 9.29 -3.87 -6.55
CA GLY A 343 9.74 -2.49 -6.73
C GLY A 343 11.05 -2.37 -7.54
N ARG A 344 11.51 -3.45 -8.16
CA ARG A 344 12.72 -3.45 -8.99
C ARG A 344 12.39 -3.10 -10.45
N GLU A 345 13.00 -2.04 -10.96
CA GLU A 345 12.87 -1.59 -12.36
C GLU A 345 13.72 -2.42 -13.32
N ILE A 346 14.94 -2.77 -12.92
CA ILE A 346 15.90 -3.45 -13.78
C ILE A 346 15.50 -4.92 -13.94
N PRO A 347 15.37 -5.46 -15.16
CA PRO A 347 15.11 -6.86 -15.39
C PRO A 347 16.13 -7.77 -14.66
N PHE A 348 15.67 -8.94 -14.23
CA PHE A 348 16.54 -10.00 -13.73
C PHE A 348 17.37 -10.62 -14.87
N GLU A 349 18.50 -11.20 -14.56
CA GLU A 349 19.24 -12.00 -15.55
C GLU A 349 18.35 -13.16 -16.04
N GLY A 350 18.26 -13.36 -17.36
CA GLY A 350 17.35 -14.35 -17.94
C GLY A 350 15.89 -13.88 -18.06
N GLU A 351 15.56 -12.63 -17.66
CA GLU A 351 14.22 -12.06 -17.83
C GLU A 351 14.10 -11.32 -19.17
N ARG A 352 13.06 -11.68 -19.93
CA ARG A 352 12.63 -10.95 -21.11
C ARG A 352 11.26 -10.31 -20.86
N ARG A 353 11.07 -9.13 -21.39
CA ARG A 353 9.81 -8.37 -21.25
C ARG A 353 9.17 -8.18 -22.62
N ILE A 354 7.89 -8.53 -22.73
CA ILE A 354 7.09 -8.38 -23.95
C ILE A 354 5.93 -7.44 -23.61
N MET A 355 5.70 -6.44 -24.45
CA MET A 355 4.61 -5.48 -24.26
C MET A 355 3.77 -5.40 -25.54
N ALA A 356 2.45 -5.26 -25.38
CA ALA A 356 1.54 -4.79 -26.40
C ALA A 356 1.07 -3.38 -26.02
N ALA A 357 0.89 -2.51 -27.02
CA ALA A 357 0.35 -1.18 -26.73
C ALA A 357 -1.14 -1.27 -26.44
N SER A 358 -1.61 -0.69 -25.33
CA SER A 358 -3.05 -0.56 -25.09
C SER A 358 -3.72 0.31 -26.14
N PRO A 359 -5.01 0.06 -26.48
CA PRO A 359 -5.72 0.82 -27.49
C PRO A 359 -5.77 2.32 -27.14
N LYS A 360 -5.59 3.18 -28.14
CA LYS A 360 -5.68 4.63 -28.00
C LYS A 360 -7.13 5.11 -28.11
N VAL A 361 -7.97 4.72 -27.16
CA VAL A 361 -9.37 5.11 -27.04
C VAL A 361 -9.60 5.97 -25.81
N ALA A 362 -10.70 6.74 -25.77
CA ALA A 362 -10.99 7.59 -24.61
C ALA A 362 -11.29 6.77 -23.36
N THR A 363 -12.05 5.69 -23.51
CA THR A 363 -12.39 4.71 -22.46
C THR A 363 -12.42 3.32 -23.08
N TYR A 364 -12.08 2.28 -22.32
CA TYR A 364 -11.90 0.93 -22.85
C TYR A 364 -13.20 0.18 -23.18
N ASP A 365 -14.36 0.69 -22.82
CA ASP A 365 -15.65 0.21 -23.31
C ASP A 365 -15.82 0.38 -24.82
N LEU A 366 -15.08 1.31 -25.44
CA LEU A 366 -15.06 1.52 -26.89
C LEU A 366 -14.27 0.44 -27.65
N GLN A 367 -13.39 -0.27 -26.96
CA GLN A 367 -12.61 -1.39 -27.49
C GLN A 367 -12.37 -2.45 -26.40
N PRO A 368 -13.38 -3.22 -26.00
CA PRO A 368 -13.30 -4.15 -24.87
C PRO A 368 -12.28 -5.29 -25.02
N GLU A 369 -11.95 -5.65 -26.26
CA GLU A 369 -10.92 -6.64 -26.56
C GLU A 369 -9.53 -6.16 -26.14
N MET A 370 -9.36 -4.86 -26.01
CA MET A 370 -8.07 -4.22 -25.69
C MET A 370 -6.94 -4.81 -26.53
N SER A 371 -5.87 -5.27 -25.91
CA SER A 371 -4.74 -5.90 -26.61
C SER A 371 -4.61 -7.41 -26.34
N ALA A 372 -5.67 -8.05 -25.82
CA ALA A 372 -5.62 -9.46 -25.43
C ALA A 372 -5.23 -10.40 -26.57
N HIS A 373 -5.76 -10.18 -27.78
CA HIS A 373 -5.41 -11.00 -28.95
C HIS A 373 -3.91 -10.82 -29.32
N GLU A 374 -3.40 -9.59 -29.34
CA GLU A 374 -1.99 -9.32 -29.65
C GLU A 374 -1.06 -9.98 -28.62
N LEU A 375 -1.42 -9.93 -27.32
CA LEU A 375 -0.67 -10.63 -26.27
C LEU A 375 -0.64 -12.13 -26.50
N THR A 376 -1.79 -12.70 -26.85
CA THR A 376 -1.92 -14.13 -27.16
C THR A 376 -1.07 -14.53 -28.36
N ASP A 377 -1.12 -13.75 -29.45
CA ASP A 377 -0.33 -13.98 -30.66
C ASP A 377 1.18 -13.88 -30.40
N LYS A 378 1.60 -13.06 -29.43
CA LYS A 378 3.00 -12.94 -29.04
C LYS A 378 3.46 -14.07 -28.12
N ILE A 379 2.62 -14.52 -27.18
CA ILE A 379 3.07 -15.48 -26.17
C ILE A 379 2.96 -16.94 -26.62
N VAL A 380 1.98 -17.28 -27.46
CA VAL A 380 1.80 -18.67 -27.92
C VAL A 380 3.04 -19.22 -28.64
N PRO A 381 3.69 -18.50 -29.58
CA PRO A 381 4.95 -18.96 -30.16
C PRO A 381 6.09 -19.17 -29.16
N GLU A 382 6.18 -18.32 -28.11
CA GLU A 382 7.17 -18.47 -27.06
C GLU A 382 6.95 -19.73 -26.20
N ILE A 383 5.68 -20.04 -25.93
CA ILE A 383 5.28 -21.28 -25.25
C ILE A 383 5.62 -22.51 -26.11
N GLN A 384 5.28 -22.48 -27.39
CA GLN A 384 5.59 -23.57 -28.34
C GLN A 384 7.08 -23.80 -28.51
N ALA A 385 7.87 -22.74 -28.50
CA ALA A 385 9.33 -22.81 -28.53
C ALA A 385 9.95 -23.21 -27.16
N GLN A 386 9.15 -23.33 -26.11
CA GLN A 386 9.60 -23.56 -24.73
C GLN A 386 10.71 -22.60 -24.30
N SER A 387 10.64 -21.33 -24.72
CA SER A 387 11.70 -20.33 -24.64
C SER A 387 11.95 -19.80 -23.22
N ALA A 388 11.09 -20.11 -22.26
CA ALA A 388 11.25 -19.73 -20.85
C ALA A 388 10.84 -20.85 -19.91
N ASP A 389 11.41 -20.85 -18.71
CA ASP A 389 11.02 -21.77 -17.62
C ASP A 389 9.81 -21.26 -16.86
N PHE A 390 9.64 -19.92 -16.79
CA PHE A 390 8.52 -19.26 -16.16
C PHE A 390 7.97 -18.13 -17.05
N ILE A 391 6.65 -18.00 -17.11
CA ILE A 391 5.95 -16.91 -17.82
C ILE A 391 4.93 -16.28 -16.86
N CYS A 392 4.91 -14.95 -16.76
CA CYS A 392 3.86 -14.19 -16.11
C CYS A 392 3.15 -13.34 -17.15
N LEU A 393 1.88 -13.68 -17.42
CA LEU A 393 1.00 -13.02 -18.38
C LEU A 393 -0.17 -12.36 -17.66
N ASN A 394 -0.47 -11.10 -17.97
CA ASN A 394 -1.65 -10.40 -17.49
C ASN A 394 -2.56 -10.01 -18.66
N TYR A 395 -3.85 -10.29 -18.53
CA TYR A 395 -4.93 -9.78 -19.37
C TYR A 395 -5.70 -8.71 -18.62
N ALA A 396 -5.64 -7.47 -19.08
CA ALA A 396 -6.16 -6.28 -18.41
C ALA A 396 -7.68 -6.10 -18.50
N ASN A 397 -8.32 -6.84 -19.37
CA ASN A 397 -9.65 -6.52 -19.92
C ASN A 397 -10.75 -6.39 -18.86
N ALA A 398 -10.92 -7.38 -17.99
CA ALA A 398 -12.05 -7.42 -17.07
C ALA A 398 -11.97 -6.28 -16.03
N ASP A 399 -10.75 -5.87 -15.63
CA ASP A 399 -10.52 -4.73 -14.76
C ASP A 399 -10.73 -3.39 -15.48
N MET A 400 -9.96 -3.15 -16.54
CA MET A 400 -9.94 -1.85 -17.22
C MET A 400 -11.29 -1.49 -17.85
N VAL A 401 -11.99 -2.46 -18.42
CA VAL A 401 -13.34 -2.26 -18.95
C VAL A 401 -14.37 -2.19 -17.82
N GLY A 402 -14.18 -2.97 -16.75
CA GLY A 402 -15.01 -2.92 -15.55
C GLY A 402 -15.08 -1.53 -14.94
N HIS A 403 -13.96 -0.83 -14.88
CA HIS A 403 -13.88 0.57 -14.40
C HIS A 403 -14.75 1.55 -15.19
N THR A 404 -15.18 1.21 -16.40
CA THR A 404 -16.10 2.06 -17.17
C THR A 404 -17.56 1.94 -16.72
N GLY A 405 -17.90 0.86 -16.03
CA GLY A 405 -19.28 0.54 -15.62
C GLY A 405 -20.21 0.17 -16.78
N VAL A 406 -19.68 0.00 -17.98
CA VAL A 406 -20.47 -0.33 -19.18
C VAL A 406 -20.67 -1.84 -19.28
N TRP A 407 -21.85 -2.31 -18.87
CA TRP A 407 -22.20 -3.72 -18.72
C TRP A 407 -21.89 -4.60 -19.92
N GLN A 408 -22.34 -4.20 -21.11
CA GLN A 408 -22.15 -5.00 -22.34
C GLN A 408 -20.68 -5.05 -22.77
N ALA A 409 -19.94 -3.99 -22.54
CA ALA A 409 -18.52 -3.94 -22.81
C ALA A 409 -17.73 -4.87 -21.87
N ALA A 410 -18.09 -4.90 -20.60
CA ALA A 410 -17.46 -5.80 -19.63
C ALA A 410 -17.73 -7.29 -19.97
N ILE A 411 -18.95 -7.64 -20.37
CA ILE A 411 -19.26 -9.00 -20.87
C ILE A 411 -18.34 -9.34 -22.06
N LYS A 412 -18.22 -8.45 -23.04
CA LYS A 412 -17.38 -8.67 -24.21
C LYS A 412 -15.89 -8.81 -23.83
N ALA A 413 -15.43 -8.02 -22.89
CA ALA A 413 -14.06 -8.09 -22.35
C ALA A 413 -13.77 -9.47 -21.74
N VAL A 414 -14.68 -9.95 -20.89
CA VAL A 414 -14.60 -11.27 -20.24
C VAL A 414 -14.61 -12.41 -21.27
N GLU A 415 -15.50 -12.38 -22.26
CA GLU A 415 -15.57 -13.37 -23.35
C GLU A 415 -14.27 -13.41 -24.19
N THR A 416 -13.66 -12.24 -24.40
CA THR A 416 -12.37 -12.14 -25.10
C THR A 416 -11.26 -12.82 -24.30
N VAL A 417 -11.19 -12.57 -22.99
CA VAL A 417 -10.21 -13.21 -22.11
C VAL A 417 -10.39 -14.73 -22.09
N ASP A 418 -11.63 -15.23 -22.00
CA ASP A 418 -11.92 -16.68 -22.05
C ASP A 418 -11.32 -17.34 -23.30
N SER A 419 -11.54 -16.74 -24.47
CA SER A 419 -11.01 -17.23 -25.75
C SER A 419 -9.48 -17.19 -25.83
N CYS A 420 -8.87 -16.12 -25.32
CA CYS A 420 -7.40 -15.96 -25.30
C CYS A 420 -6.75 -16.95 -24.32
N VAL A 421 -7.32 -17.10 -23.13
CA VAL A 421 -6.86 -18.06 -22.12
C VAL A 421 -6.94 -19.49 -22.65
N GLN A 422 -8.00 -19.84 -23.40
CA GLN A 422 -8.10 -21.16 -24.05
C GLN A 422 -6.91 -21.45 -24.95
N GLN A 423 -6.49 -20.50 -25.78
CA GLN A 423 -5.36 -20.66 -26.70
C GLN A 423 -4.03 -20.84 -25.92
N VAL A 424 -3.80 -20.00 -24.91
CA VAL A 424 -2.58 -20.06 -24.07
C VAL A 424 -2.51 -21.38 -23.31
N VAL A 425 -3.59 -21.80 -22.66
CA VAL A 425 -3.63 -23.05 -21.88
C VAL A 425 -3.45 -24.27 -22.78
N THR A 426 -4.08 -24.27 -23.96
CA THR A 426 -3.90 -25.36 -24.93
C THR A 426 -2.44 -25.49 -25.34
N ALA A 427 -1.81 -24.39 -25.76
CA ALA A 427 -0.40 -24.38 -26.14
C ALA A 427 0.51 -24.80 -24.97
N ALA A 428 0.20 -24.35 -23.75
CA ALA A 428 0.96 -24.68 -22.56
C ALA A 428 0.94 -26.18 -22.24
N LEU A 429 -0.23 -26.79 -22.24
CA LEU A 429 -0.37 -28.24 -21.98
C LEU A 429 0.31 -29.10 -23.06
N GLU A 430 0.24 -28.71 -24.32
CA GLU A 430 0.90 -29.39 -25.42
C GLU A 430 2.44 -29.34 -25.29
N ASN A 431 2.97 -28.30 -24.66
CA ASN A 431 4.41 -28.06 -24.52
C ASN A 431 4.95 -28.30 -23.08
N GLY A 432 4.17 -29.01 -22.25
CA GLY A 432 4.64 -29.49 -20.94
C GLY A 432 4.72 -28.45 -19.82
N TYR A 433 3.99 -27.32 -19.96
CA TYR A 433 3.85 -26.35 -18.90
C TYR A 433 2.70 -26.71 -17.96
N THR A 434 2.89 -26.37 -16.68
CA THR A 434 1.80 -26.26 -15.71
C THR A 434 1.31 -24.81 -15.69
N VAL A 435 -0.01 -24.59 -15.77
CA VAL A 435 -0.59 -23.26 -15.76
C VAL A 435 -1.29 -22.99 -14.43
N PHE A 436 -0.94 -21.87 -13.81
CA PHE A 436 -1.64 -21.24 -12.70
C PHE A 436 -2.50 -20.15 -13.28
N LEU A 437 -3.81 -20.37 -13.34
CA LEU A 437 -4.76 -19.38 -13.84
C LEU A 437 -5.50 -18.77 -12.66
N THR A 438 -5.37 -17.46 -12.48
CA THR A 438 -5.97 -16.72 -11.36
C THR A 438 -6.27 -15.27 -11.75
N ALA A 439 -6.67 -14.46 -10.79
CA ALA A 439 -6.75 -13.01 -10.88
C ALA A 439 -6.05 -12.37 -9.66
N ASP A 440 -5.85 -11.07 -9.68
CA ASP A 440 -5.20 -10.31 -8.63
C ASP A 440 -6.21 -9.61 -7.69
N HIS A 441 -7.41 -9.33 -8.16
CA HIS A 441 -8.59 -8.82 -7.44
C HIS A 441 -9.85 -9.00 -8.28
N GLY A 442 -11.02 -8.69 -7.71
CA GLY A 442 -12.28 -8.63 -8.43
C GLY A 442 -12.64 -7.22 -8.89
N ASN A 443 -13.36 -7.11 -9.99
CA ASN A 443 -13.98 -5.89 -10.53
C ASN A 443 -15.25 -6.25 -11.33
N ALA A 444 -15.10 -7.03 -12.42
CA ALA A 444 -16.19 -7.39 -13.31
C ALA A 444 -17.25 -8.33 -12.68
N ASP A 445 -16.97 -8.88 -11.53
CA ASP A 445 -17.86 -9.71 -10.71
C ASP A 445 -18.92 -8.92 -9.94
N PHE A 446 -18.84 -7.56 -9.92
CA PHE A 446 -19.85 -6.71 -9.31
C PHE A 446 -19.91 -5.33 -9.99
N LEU A 447 -20.63 -5.21 -11.10
CA LEU A 447 -20.73 -3.98 -11.91
C LEU A 447 -22.02 -3.20 -11.73
N LYS A 448 -22.97 -3.69 -10.94
CA LYS A 448 -24.25 -3.00 -10.66
C LYS A 448 -24.50 -2.96 -9.17
N ASN A 449 -24.77 -1.76 -8.67
CA ASN A 449 -25.29 -1.54 -7.32
C ASN A 449 -26.74 -2.00 -7.18
N GLU A 450 -27.25 -2.11 -5.95
CA GLU A 450 -28.64 -2.51 -5.67
C GLU A 450 -29.68 -1.57 -6.31
N ASP A 451 -29.36 -0.30 -6.48
CA ASP A 451 -30.20 0.70 -7.13
C ASP A 451 -30.12 0.66 -8.67
N GLY A 452 -29.33 -0.27 -9.23
CA GLY A 452 -29.10 -0.42 -10.66
C GLY A 452 -28.05 0.54 -11.25
N SER A 453 -27.46 1.43 -10.46
CA SER A 453 -26.38 2.30 -10.91
C SER A 453 -25.09 1.48 -11.17
N PRO A 454 -24.22 1.92 -12.10
CA PRO A 454 -22.94 1.26 -12.33
C PRO A 454 -22.06 1.28 -11.07
N ASN A 455 -21.42 0.14 -10.76
CA ASN A 455 -20.29 0.09 -9.87
C ASN A 455 -19.00 0.02 -10.70
N THR A 456 -18.05 0.85 -10.39
CA THR A 456 -16.74 0.93 -11.09
C THR A 456 -15.57 0.63 -10.17
N ALA A 457 -15.84 0.31 -8.91
CA ALA A 457 -14.82 0.00 -7.92
C ALA A 457 -14.47 -1.50 -7.94
N HIS A 458 -13.30 -1.83 -7.41
CA HIS A 458 -12.92 -3.22 -7.13
C HIS A 458 -13.86 -3.85 -6.10
N THR A 459 -13.77 -5.17 -5.95
CA THR A 459 -14.62 -5.91 -5.02
C THR A 459 -13.82 -6.52 -3.86
N LEU A 460 -14.52 -6.92 -2.81
CA LEU A 460 -13.95 -7.73 -1.71
C LEU A 460 -14.06 -9.24 -2.00
N ASN A 461 -14.62 -9.61 -3.15
CA ASN A 461 -14.83 -11.01 -3.49
C ASN A 461 -13.48 -11.72 -3.73
N PRO A 462 -13.39 -13.01 -3.43
CA PRO A 462 -12.22 -13.81 -3.77
C PRO A 462 -12.08 -13.97 -5.28
N VAL A 463 -10.92 -14.44 -5.71
CA VAL A 463 -10.65 -14.77 -7.11
C VAL A 463 -10.47 -16.27 -7.29
N PRO A 464 -10.74 -16.85 -8.48
CA PRO A 464 -10.47 -18.27 -8.73
C PRO A 464 -8.97 -18.55 -8.85
N LEU A 465 -8.57 -19.74 -8.46
CA LEU A 465 -7.27 -20.34 -8.79
C LEU A 465 -7.50 -21.72 -9.40
N PHE A 466 -6.97 -21.93 -10.59
CA PHE A 466 -6.89 -23.24 -11.23
C PHE A 466 -5.43 -23.64 -11.39
N ILE A 467 -5.11 -24.91 -11.07
CA ILE A 467 -3.82 -25.53 -11.42
C ILE A 467 -4.07 -26.52 -12.55
N ILE A 468 -3.65 -26.13 -13.74
CA ILE A 468 -3.92 -26.83 -14.98
C ILE A 468 -2.64 -27.53 -15.43
N ASP A 469 -2.62 -28.84 -15.31
CA ASP A 469 -1.47 -29.69 -15.67
C ASP A 469 -1.97 -30.92 -16.42
N LYS A 470 -1.13 -31.47 -17.28
CA LYS A 470 -1.48 -32.65 -18.07
C LYS A 470 -1.64 -33.91 -17.22
N GLU A 471 -0.83 -34.04 -16.19
CA GLU A 471 -0.70 -35.28 -15.40
C GLU A 471 -1.14 -35.08 -13.93
N TRP A 472 -0.85 -33.92 -13.34
CA TRP A 472 -1.12 -33.67 -11.94
C TRP A 472 -2.63 -33.49 -11.67
N ARG A 473 -3.14 -34.18 -10.65
CA ARG A 473 -4.55 -34.15 -10.21
C ARG A 473 -4.66 -34.16 -8.68
N GLY A 474 -3.70 -33.51 -8.00
CA GLY A 474 -3.72 -33.39 -6.54
C GLY A 474 -4.83 -32.45 -6.04
N GLN A 475 -4.83 -32.16 -4.75
CA GLN A 475 -5.78 -31.22 -4.14
C GLN A 475 -5.14 -29.83 -4.01
N VAL A 476 -5.98 -28.80 -4.13
CA VAL A 476 -5.59 -27.39 -3.94
C VAL A 476 -6.38 -26.83 -2.77
N LYS A 477 -5.68 -26.19 -1.82
CA LYS A 477 -6.29 -25.52 -0.66
C LYS A 477 -6.61 -24.06 -0.99
N ALA A 478 -7.64 -23.50 -0.36
CA ALA A 478 -7.89 -22.07 -0.39
C ALA A 478 -6.72 -21.32 0.26
N GLY A 479 -6.44 -20.12 -0.24
CA GLY A 479 -5.30 -19.33 0.23
C GLY A 479 -5.44 -17.85 -0.10
N LYS A 480 -4.31 -17.18 -0.24
CA LYS A 480 -4.16 -15.76 -0.58
C LYS A 480 -3.13 -15.58 -1.70
N LEU A 481 -3.04 -14.39 -2.25
CA LEU A 481 -2.14 -14.11 -3.38
C LEU A 481 -0.67 -14.40 -3.07
N GLY A 482 -0.22 -14.16 -1.84
CA GLY A 482 1.14 -14.46 -1.40
C GLY A 482 1.52 -15.94 -1.37
N ASP A 483 0.58 -16.85 -1.58
CA ASP A 483 0.81 -18.30 -1.59
C ASP A 483 1.15 -18.83 -3.00
N ILE A 484 1.02 -18.00 -4.03
CA ILE A 484 1.23 -18.43 -5.43
C ILE A 484 2.69 -18.65 -5.74
N ALA A 485 3.61 -17.72 -5.39
CA ALA A 485 5.03 -17.89 -5.70
C ALA A 485 5.63 -19.15 -5.04
N PRO A 486 5.44 -19.43 -3.72
CA PRO A 486 5.93 -20.68 -3.13
C PRO A 486 5.30 -21.92 -3.75
N THR A 487 4.03 -21.86 -4.18
CA THR A 487 3.39 -22.98 -4.88
C THR A 487 3.99 -23.22 -6.26
N ILE A 488 4.31 -22.15 -7.02
CA ILE A 488 5.01 -22.24 -8.31
C ILE A 488 6.41 -22.83 -8.12
N LEU A 489 7.18 -22.34 -7.15
CA LEU A 489 8.53 -22.88 -6.86
C LEU A 489 8.48 -24.36 -6.50
N HIS A 490 7.46 -24.79 -5.76
CA HIS A 490 7.25 -26.20 -5.44
C HIS A 490 7.07 -27.06 -6.71
N PHE A 491 6.27 -26.61 -7.68
CA PHE A 491 6.11 -27.31 -8.98
C PHE A 491 7.38 -27.30 -9.82
N MET A 492 8.16 -26.25 -9.73
CA MET A 492 9.44 -26.13 -10.42
C MET A 492 10.57 -26.93 -9.75
N GLY A 493 10.34 -27.53 -8.56
CA GLY A 493 11.36 -28.25 -7.80
C GLY A 493 12.46 -27.34 -7.25
N ILE A 494 12.15 -26.06 -7.03
CA ILE A 494 13.07 -25.03 -6.53
C ILE A 494 12.86 -24.83 -5.03
N PRO A 495 13.92 -24.76 -4.22
CA PRO A 495 13.80 -24.46 -2.79
C PRO A 495 13.11 -23.12 -2.55
N ILE A 496 12.17 -23.09 -1.61
CA ILE A 496 11.43 -21.88 -1.22
C ILE A 496 12.27 -21.12 -0.20
N PRO A 497 12.61 -19.84 -0.44
CA PRO A 497 13.34 -19.02 0.53
C PRO A 497 12.55 -18.81 1.83
N THR A 498 13.23 -18.60 2.94
CA THR A 498 12.62 -18.37 4.26
C THR A 498 11.82 -17.06 4.32
N GLU A 499 12.16 -16.11 3.47
CA GLU A 499 11.46 -14.83 3.32
C GLU A 499 10.08 -14.99 2.66
N MET A 500 9.88 -16.04 1.86
CA MET A 500 8.57 -16.39 1.32
C MET A 500 7.76 -17.15 2.39
N THR A 501 6.97 -16.39 3.17
CA THR A 501 6.14 -16.92 4.25
C THR A 501 4.77 -17.39 3.79
N GLY A 502 4.48 -17.36 2.49
CA GLY A 502 3.26 -17.92 1.91
C GLY A 502 3.26 -19.44 1.98
N ASP A 503 2.10 -20.01 2.02
CA ASP A 503 1.89 -21.48 2.08
C ASP A 503 2.00 -22.11 0.69
N VAL A 504 2.46 -23.36 0.63
CA VAL A 504 2.28 -24.21 -0.56
C VAL A 504 0.85 -24.74 -0.57
N LEU A 505 0.10 -24.38 -1.59
CA LEU A 505 -1.36 -24.66 -1.65
C LEU A 505 -1.72 -26.09 -2.09
N VAL A 506 -0.74 -26.92 -2.44
CA VAL A 506 -0.97 -28.26 -2.99
C VAL A 506 -0.48 -29.37 -2.05
N SER A 507 -1.13 -30.53 -2.16
CA SER A 507 -0.79 -31.76 -1.42
C SER A 507 -0.85 -32.99 -2.32
#